data_5a59c98db6b5a02778cd9f50bbe65b04
#
_entry.id   5a59c98db6b5a02778cd9f50bbe65b04
#
_cell.length_a   1.000
_cell.length_b   1.000
_cell.length_c   1.000
_cell.angle_alpha   90.00
_cell.angle_beta   90.00
_cell.angle_gamma   90.00
#
_symmetry.space_group_name_H-M   'P 1'
#
loop_
_entity.id
_entity.type
_entity.pdbx_description
1 polymer ?
#
loop_
_entity_poly.entity_id
_entity_poly.type
_entity_poly.pdbx_seq_one_letter_code
_entity_poly.pdbx_strand_id
1 'polypeptide(L)'
;MMSELGAVLARVGLRPVEATILLLIGAREGSTQSEIGRTLGIKRANMVPLIAGLTAKGLVEKSPVDGRSQGLSLTATGIVSRDAADAAMEAHERRFQSLLSETEVKMLRDVLARIVGEIGQSPD
;
A
#
# COMPACT_ATOMS: atom_id res chain seq x y z
N MET A 1 15.16 8.78 10.01
CA MET A 1 14.26 9.94 10.16
C MET A 1 12.90 9.60 9.56
N MET A 2 11.83 9.82 10.30
CA MET A 2 10.49 9.56 9.80
C MET A 2 10.14 10.61 8.74
N SER A 3 9.64 10.15 7.59
CA SER A 3 9.19 11.06 6.54
C SER A 3 7.95 11.83 6.98
N GLU A 4 7.65 12.92 6.29
CA GLU A 4 6.42 13.67 6.52
C GLU A 4 5.18 12.78 6.32
N LEU A 5 5.21 11.92 5.29
CA LEU A 5 4.15 10.96 5.04
C LEU A 5 4.03 9.97 6.21
N GLY A 6 5.15 9.48 6.73
CA GLY A 6 5.15 8.58 7.89
C GLY A 6 4.50 9.22 9.11
N ALA A 7 4.78 10.51 9.35
CA ALA A 7 4.18 11.24 10.46
C ALA A 7 2.67 11.39 10.28
N VAL A 8 2.21 11.68 9.06
CA VAL A 8 0.79 11.81 8.77
C VAL A 8 0.06 10.47 8.94
N LEU A 9 0.64 9.38 8.45
CA LEU A 9 0.03 8.06 8.58
C LEU A 9 0.04 7.58 10.04
N ALA A 10 1.03 7.96 10.83
CA ALA A 10 1.10 7.60 12.24
C ALA A 10 -0.12 8.13 13.01
N ARG A 11 -0.71 9.24 12.57
CA ARG A 11 -1.91 9.81 13.20
C ARG A 11 -3.14 8.90 13.04
N VAL A 12 -3.14 8.06 11.99
CA VAL A 12 -4.21 7.08 11.79
C VAL A 12 -3.77 5.68 12.24
N GLY A 13 -2.64 5.58 12.95
CA GLY A 13 -2.16 4.32 13.53
C GLY A 13 -1.51 3.37 12.54
N LEU A 14 -0.99 3.88 11.43
CA LEU A 14 -0.42 3.05 10.38
C LEU A 14 1.00 3.47 10.03
N ARG A 15 1.84 2.48 9.72
CA ARG A 15 3.13 2.72 9.08
C ARG A 15 2.89 2.78 7.56
N PRO A 16 3.78 3.44 6.79
CA PRO A 16 3.60 3.54 5.34
C PRO A 16 3.40 2.20 4.64
N VAL A 17 4.17 1.16 5.01
CA VAL A 17 4.02 -0.16 4.40
C VAL A 17 2.66 -0.77 4.71
N GLU A 18 2.14 -0.57 5.92
CA GLU A 18 0.83 -1.07 6.30
C GLU A 18 -0.28 -0.39 5.48
N ALA A 19 -0.18 0.93 5.33
CA ALA A 19 -1.13 1.69 4.51
C ALA A 19 -1.13 1.21 3.07
N THR A 20 0.05 0.97 2.50
CA THR A 20 0.19 0.46 1.13
C THR A 20 -0.45 -0.91 0.98
N ILE A 21 -0.25 -1.80 1.95
CA ILE A 21 -0.86 -3.13 1.93
C ILE A 21 -2.39 -3.02 1.95
N LEU A 22 -2.94 -2.16 2.81
CA LEU A 22 -4.38 -1.97 2.87
C LEU A 22 -4.94 -1.45 1.55
N LEU A 23 -4.24 -0.52 0.91
CA LEU A 23 -4.66 0.01 -0.39
C LEU A 23 -4.66 -1.08 -1.45
N LEU A 24 -3.65 -1.94 -1.47
CA LEU A 24 -3.57 -3.04 -2.44
C LEU A 24 -4.67 -4.06 -2.21
N ILE A 25 -4.93 -4.44 -0.97
CA ILE A 25 -6.00 -5.38 -0.65
C ILE A 25 -7.36 -4.79 -1.06
N GLY A 26 -7.58 -3.51 -0.75
CA GLY A 26 -8.82 -2.85 -1.10
C GLY A 26 -9.04 -2.72 -2.61
N ALA A 27 -7.96 -2.56 -3.37
CA ALA A 27 -8.03 -2.47 -4.82
C ALA A 27 -8.35 -3.82 -5.46
N ARG A 28 -7.93 -4.92 -4.84
CA ARG A 28 -8.16 -6.26 -5.36
C ARG A 28 -8.41 -7.22 -4.19
N GLU A 29 -9.65 -7.30 -3.76
CA GLU A 29 -10.05 -8.21 -2.71
C GLU A 29 -9.78 -9.66 -3.13
N GLY A 30 -9.30 -10.46 -2.21
CA GLY A 30 -8.93 -11.84 -2.50
C GLY A 30 -7.48 -12.04 -2.91
N SER A 31 -6.68 -10.98 -2.99
CA SER A 31 -5.25 -11.10 -3.26
C SER A 31 -4.58 -11.92 -2.16
N THR A 32 -3.63 -12.76 -2.55
CA THR A 32 -2.88 -13.56 -1.57
C THR A 32 -1.73 -12.75 -1.01
N GLN A 33 -1.23 -13.18 0.15
CA GLN A 33 -0.04 -12.58 0.76
C GLN A 33 1.16 -12.62 -0.20
N SER A 34 1.31 -13.72 -0.94
CA SER A 34 2.40 -13.87 -1.92
C SER A 34 2.29 -12.85 -3.06
N GLU A 35 1.08 -12.63 -3.57
CA GLU A 35 0.85 -11.66 -4.64
C GLU A 35 1.20 -10.23 -4.19
N ILE A 36 0.77 -9.87 -2.98
CA ILE A 36 1.05 -8.55 -2.43
C ILE A 36 2.55 -8.38 -2.19
N GLY A 37 3.19 -9.41 -1.65
CA GLY A 37 4.64 -9.40 -1.43
C GLY A 37 5.42 -9.19 -2.71
N ARG A 38 5.01 -9.87 -3.79
CA ARG A 38 5.66 -9.69 -5.10
C ARG A 38 5.47 -8.28 -5.64
N THR A 39 4.26 -7.74 -5.51
CA THR A 39 3.98 -6.38 -5.97
C THR A 39 4.86 -5.35 -5.26
N LEU A 40 5.07 -5.53 -3.96
CA LEU A 40 5.84 -4.59 -3.15
C LEU A 40 7.34 -4.90 -3.09
N GLY A 41 7.75 -6.04 -3.64
CA GLY A 41 9.16 -6.46 -3.56
C GLY A 41 9.56 -6.88 -2.15
N ILE A 42 8.62 -7.37 -1.36
CA ILE A 42 8.86 -7.80 0.03
C ILE A 42 8.97 -9.32 0.07
N LYS A 43 10.02 -9.82 0.69
CA LYS A 43 10.24 -11.25 0.83
C LYS A 43 9.15 -11.89 1.69
N ARG A 44 8.82 -13.14 1.39
CA ARG A 44 7.78 -13.88 2.08
C ARG A 44 7.95 -13.85 3.61
N ALA A 45 9.16 -14.04 4.08
CA ALA A 45 9.46 -14.05 5.52
C ALA A 45 9.11 -12.70 6.18
N ASN A 46 9.23 -11.60 5.44
CA ASN A 46 8.92 -10.27 5.94
C ASN A 46 7.45 -9.92 5.81
N MET A 47 6.73 -10.58 4.89
CA MET A 47 5.28 -10.38 4.74
C MET A 47 4.50 -11.00 5.91
N VAL A 48 4.96 -12.13 6.43
CA VAL A 48 4.24 -12.85 7.49
C VAL A 48 3.94 -11.95 8.69
N PRO A 49 4.94 -11.27 9.31
CA PRO A 49 4.64 -10.41 10.45
C PRO A 49 3.81 -9.19 10.09
N LEU A 50 3.93 -8.68 8.86
CA LEU A 50 3.12 -7.53 8.42
C LEU A 50 1.64 -7.88 8.36
N ILE A 51 1.32 -9.01 7.74
CA ILE A 51 -0.07 -9.46 7.64
C ILE A 51 -0.61 -9.88 9.02
N ALA A 52 0.21 -10.56 9.81
CA ALA A 52 -0.18 -10.94 11.18
C ALA A 52 -0.51 -9.69 12.02
N GLY A 53 0.29 -8.63 11.89
CA GLY A 53 0.05 -7.38 12.58
C GLY A 53 -1.26 -6.72 12.16
N LEU A 54 -1.54 -6.69 10.87
CA LEU A 54 -2.79 -6.11 10.36
C LEU A 54 -4.01 -6.95 10.77
N THR A 55 -3.87 -8.26 10.80
CA THR A 55 -4.92 -9.16 11.27
C THR A 55 -5.17 -8.95 12.78
N ALA A 56 -4.11 -8.82 13.56
CA ALA A 56 -4.22 -8.57 15.00
C ALA A 56 -4.90 -7.24 15.30
N LYS A 57 -4.71 -6.23 14.46
CA LYS A 57 -5.40 -4.94 14.58
C LYS A 57 -6.85 -5.00 14.12
N GLY A 58 -7.30 -6.14 13.59
CA GLY A 58 -8.66 -6.29 13.09
C GLY A 58 -8.94 -5.58 11.78
N LEU A 59 -7.90 -5.32 10.98
CA LEU A 59 -8.03 -4.58 9.72
C LEU A 59 -8.13 -5.49 8.50
N VAL A 60 -7.59 -6.68 8.61
CA VAL A 60 -7.50 -7.65 7.51
C VAL A 60 -8.02 -9.00 7.99
N GLU A 61 -8.73 -9.70 7.12
CA GLU A 61 -9.16 -11.08 7.38
C GLU A 61 -8.78 -11.98 6.20
N LYS A 62 -8.65 -13.26 6.48
CA LYS A 62 -8.27 -14.26 5.49
C LYS A 62 -9.46 -15.15 5.16
N SER A 63 -9.62 -15.46 3.89
CA SER A 63 -10.66 -16.38 3.42
C SER A 63 -10.06 -17.36 2.43
N PRO A 64 -10.48 -18.64 2.41
CA PRO A 64 -9.99 -19.57 1.42
C PRO A 64 -10.34 -19.11 0.02
N VAL A 65 -9.36 -19.12 -0.90
CA VAL A 65 -9.55 -18.86 -2.31
C VAL A 65 -9.62 -20.19 -3.05
N ASP A 66 -8.76 -21.10 -2.65
CA ASP A 66 -8.75 -22.49 -3.12
C ASP A 66 -8.27 -23.38 -1.97
N GLY A 67 -8.02 -24.65 -2.22
CA GLY A 67 -7.63 -25.58 -1.17
C GLY A 67 -6.28 -25.32 -0.52
N ARG A 68 -5.47 -24.41 -1.05
CA ARG A 68 -4.10 -24.14 -0.59
C ARG A 68 -3.81 -22.68 -0.26
N SER A 69 -4.55 -21.75 -0.85
CA SER A 69 -4.29 -20.33 -0.72
C SER A 69 -5.40 -19.64 0.01
N GLN A 70 -5.03 -18.59 0.76
CA GLN A 70 -5.99 -17.74 1.44
C GLN A 70 -5.91 -16.35 0.84
N GLY A 71 -7.06 -15.82 0.42
CA GLY A 71 -7.18 -14.47 -0.04
C GLY A 71 -7.32 -13.53 1.14
N LEU A 72 -6.83 -12.31 0.97
CA LEU A 72 -6.92 -11.27 1.97
C LEU A 72 -8.04 -10.30 1.60
N SER A 73 -8.78 -9.85 2.59
CA SER A 73 -9.80 -8.83 2.41
C SER A 73 -9.81 -7.90 3.60
N LEU A 74 -10.35 -6.71 3.39
CA LEU A 74 -10.47 -5.73 4.46
C LEU A 74 -11.70 -6.01 5.31
N THR A 75 -11.56 -5.87 6.62
CA THR A 75 -12.71 -5.85 7.52
C THR A 75 -13.40 -4.49 7.39
N ALA A 76 -14.55 -4.32 8.02
CA ALA A 76 -15.21 -3.00 8.07
C ALA A 76 -14.28 -1.94 8.67
N THR A 77 -13.55 -2.30 9.73
CA THR A 77 -12.56 -1.41 10.34
C THR A 77 -11.39 -1.15 9.40
N GLY A 78 -10.99 -2.18 8.65
CA GLY A 78 -9.92 -2.06 7.65
C GLY A 78 -10.28 -1.11 6.53
N ILE A 79 -11.53 -1.11 6.09
CA ILE A 79 -12.02 -0.17 5.07
C ILE A 79 -11.90 1.27 5.58
N VAL A 80 -12.31 1.51 6.81
CA VAL A 80 -12.20 2.84 7.43
C VAL A 80 -10.74 3.28 7.50
N SER A 81 -9.84 2.39 7.92
CA SER A 81 -8.41 2.70 8.00
C SER A 81 -7.80 2.92 6.62
N ARG A 82 -8.20 2.13 5.61
CA ARG A 82 -7.75 2.30 4.23
C ARG A 82 -8.16 3.66 3.70
N ASP A 83 -9.42 4.04 3.93
CA ASP A 83 -9.94 5.32 3.47
C ASP A 83 -9.23 6.49 4.14
N ALA A 84 -8.94 6.39 5.44
CA ALA A 84 -8.19 7.41 6.15
C ALA A 84 -6.76 7.52 5.62
N ALA A 85 -6.12 6.40 5.33
CA ALA A 85 -4.77 6.38 4.75
C ALA A 85 -4.76 6.98 3.35
N ASP A 86 -5.75 6.64 2.53
CA ASP A 86 -5.88 7.17 1.18
C ASP A 86 -6.04 8.70 1.20
N ALA A 87 -6.90 9.20 2.06
CA ALA A 87 -7.10 10.64 2.22
C ALA A 87 -5.83 11.34 2.70
N ALA A 88 -5.10 10.73 3.63
CA ALA A 88 -3.85 11.29 4.15
C ALA A 88 -2.78 11.34 3.05
N MET A 89 -2.68 10.29 2.23
CA MET A 89 -1.73 10.22 1.14
C MET A 89 -2.08 11.23 0.03
N GLU A 90 -3.36 11.39 -0.30
CA GLU A 90 -3.80 12.40 -1.26
C GLU A 90 -3.48 13.81 -0.78
N ALA A 91 -3.73 14.12 0.49
CA ALA A 91 -3.42 15.42 1.06
C ALA A 91 -1.92 15.70 1.01
N HIS A 92 -1.10 14.68 1.30
CA HIS A 92 0.35 14.78 1.23
C HIS A 92 0.82 15.03 -0.20
N GLU A 93 0.26 14.32 -1.17
CA GLU A 93 0.59 14.48 -2.58
C GLU A 93 0.23 15.89 -3.07
N ARG A 94 -0.95 16.39 -2.70
CA ARG A 94 -1.35 17.75 -3.07
C ARG A 94 -0.43 18.81 -2.48
N ARG A 95 -0.01 18.63 -1.23
CA ARG A 95 0.96 19.53 -0.60
C ARG A 95 2.28 19.54 -1.34
N PHE A 96 2.76 18.36 -1.70
CA PHE A 96 3.99 18.22 -2.47
C PHE A 96 3.86 18.90 -3.83
N GLN A 97 2.76 18.66 -4.53
CA GLN A 97 2.51 19.25 -5.85
C GLN A 97 2.43 20.76 -5.79
N SER A 98 1.94 21.34 -4.70
CA SER A 98 1.86 22.79 -4.56
C SER A 98 3.22 23.49 -4.51
N LEU A 99 4.29 22.74 -4.24
CA LEU A 99 5.65 23.26 -4.22
C LEU A 99 6.32 23.24 -5.60
N LEU A 100 5.67 22.65 -6.59
CA LEU A 100 6.22 22.48 -7.93
C LEU A 100 5.36 23.22 -8.96
N SER A 101 5.99 23.67 -10.05
CA SER A 101 5.27 24.19 -11.20
C SER A 101 4.58 23.04 -11.94
N GLU A 102 3.61 23.39 -12.80
CA GLU A 102 2.93 22.39 -13.63
C GLU A 102 3.91 21.61 -14.50
N THR A 103 4.89 22.30 -15.05
CA THR A 103 5.93 21.66 -15.88
C THR A 103 6.74 20.66 -15.06
N GLU A 104 7.14 21.05 -13.85
CA GLU A 104 7.91 20.16 -12.97
C GLU A 104 7.10 18.94 -12.54
N VAL A 105 5.82 19.12 -12.24
CA VAL A 105 4.94 17.99 -11.90
C VAL A 105 4.84 17.00 -13.06
N LYS A 106 4.66 17.53 -14.28
CA LYS A 106 4.58 16.68 -15.47
C LYS A 106 5.88 15.92 -15.69
N MET A 107 7.01 16.60 -15.57
CA MET A 107 8.33 15.96 -15.72
C MET A 107 8.52 14.85 -14.71
N LEU A 108 8.14 15.08 -13.46
CA LEU A 108 8.25 14.09 -12.40
C LEU A 108 7.38 12.87 -12.70
N ARG A 109 6.14 13.10 -13.11
CA ARG A 109 5.23 12.00 -13.49
C ARG A 109 5.78 11.16 -14.64
N ASP A 110 6.34 11.82 -15.64
CA ASP A 110 6.92 11.13 -16.79
C ASP A 110 8.12 10.26 -16.39
N VAL A 111 8.97 10.79 -15.51
CA VAL A 111 10.13 10.05 -14.99
C VAL A 111 9.67 8.83 -14.19
N LEU A 112 8.71 9.02 -13.27
CA LEU A 112 8.20 7.93 -12.44
C LEU A 112 7.50 6.86 -13.28
N ALA A 113 6.76 7.26 -14.30
CA ALA A 113 6.09 6.31 -15.19
C ALA A 113 7.10 5.43 -15.93
N ARG A 114 8.21 6.00 -16.36
CA ARG A 114 9.28 5.23 -17.02
C ARG A 114 9.93 4.25 -16.06
N ILE A 115 10.21 4.68 -14.83
CA ILE A 115 10.80 3.81 -13.81
C ILE A 115 9.87 2.64 -13.49
N VAL A 116 8.59 2.93 -13.27
CA VAL A 116 7.58 1.91 -12.98
C VAL A 116 7.43 0.95 -14.16
N GLY A 117 7.44 1.48 -15.39
CA GLY A 117 7.37 0.65 -16.59
C GLY A 117 8.55 -0.31 -16.71
N GLU A 118 9.76 0.15 -16.42
CA GLU A 118 10.96 -0.70 -16.45
C GLU A 118 10.89 -1.79 -15.38
N ILE A 119 10.48 -1.44 -14.17
CA ILE A 119 10.33 -2.40 -13.09
C ILE A 119 9.27 -3.44 -13.44
N GLY A 120 8.15 -3.00 -14.02
CA GLY A 120 7.06 -3.89 -14.41
C GLY A 120 7.42 -4.83 -15.53
N GLN A 121 8.46 -4.52 -16.31
CA GLN A 121 8.95 -5.34 -17.41
C GLN A 121 10.09 -6.27 -17.01
N SER A 122 10.56 -6.18 -15.78
CA SER A 122 11.61 -7.07 -15.30
C SER A 122 11.14 -8.52 -15.35
N PRO A 123 11.94 -9.42 -15.95
CA PRO A 123 11.59 -10.84 -15.91
C PRO A 123 11.70 -11.35 -14.48
N ASP A 124 10.75 -12.13 -14.10
CA ASP A 124 10.73 -12.77 -12.79
C ASP A 124 11.80 -13.85 -12.65
#